data_c64371992755cf068e38e5df47a4b74a
#
_entry.id   c64371992755cf068e38e5df47a4b74a
#
_cell.length_a   1.000
_cell.length_b   1.000
_cell.length_c   1.000
_cell.angle_alpha   90.00
_cell.angle_beta   90.00
_cell.angle_gamma   90.00
#
_symmetry.space_group_name_H-M   'P 1'
#
loop_
_entity.id
_entity.type
_entity.pdbx_description
1 polymer ?
#
loop_
_entity_poly.entity_id
_entity_poly.type
_entity_poly.pdbx_seq_one_letter_code
_entity_poly.pdbx_strand_id
1 'polypeptide(L)'
;MDWDKLRVFHAVAEAGSFTHAGDTLNLSQSAVSRQISALEEALQVPLFHRHARGLILTEQGESLNRTVREVFAKLAMTEALLTESKEKPVGRLKVTTTVGFGASWLAPRIQAFLDAYPDVTMSLILDDADLDLAMREADVAIRMHPPKQPDLVQRHLMAIEWHVCASEEYIRKHGTPQRAEDLDNHRLVLFGDYRAPVADINWLAEIGRRPGSPRRALLEVNSLAAMVMAVRSGVGIAALPDYMASEEEAHGMVRLLTDVKAPKVDVYFVYPEELRTSKRVAVFRDFLLARLAQRG
;
A
#
# COMPACT_ATOMS: atom_id res chain seq x y z
N MET A 1 -7.25 14.76 32.57
CA MET A 1 -6.70 13.72 31.70
C MET A 1 -5.18 13.80 31.82
N ASP A 2 -4.51 12.70 32.15
CA ASP A 2 -3.07 12.64 32.42
C ASP A 2 -2.36 11.97 31.22
N TRP A 3 -1.23 12.55 30.83
CA TRP A 3 -0.46 12.05 29.65
C TRP A 3 0.02 10.61 29.81
N ASP A 4 0.50 10.22 30.98
CA ASP A 4 0.96 8.87 31.24
C ASP A 4 -0.17 7.84 31.11
N LYS A 5 -1.38 8.19 31.55
CA LYS A 5 -2.56 7.33 31.40
C LYS A 5 -2.97 7.17 29.92
N LEU A 6 -2.85 8.25 29.11
CA LEU A 6 -3.11 8.18 27.67
C LEU A 6 -2.07 7.32 26.96
N ARG A 7 -0.80 7.37 27.36
CA ARG A 7 0.26 6.51 26.83
C ARG A 7 -0.02 5.03 27.13
N VAL A 8 -0.44 4.73 28.36
CA VAL A 8 -0.80 3.36 28.73
C VAL A 8 -2.05 2.90 28.00
N PHE A 9 -3.06 3.76 27.85
CA PHE A 9 -4.26 3.46 27.08
C PHE A 9 -3.93 3.14 25.61
N HIS A 10 -3.10 3.94 24.97
CA HIS A 10 -2.66 3.70 23.61
C HIS A 10 -1.95 2.35 23.46
N ALA A 11 -0.99 2.05 24.34
CA ALA A 11 -0.28 0.77 24.31
C ALA A 11 -1.22 -0.43 24.50
N VAL A 12 -2.23 -0.30 25.36
CA VAL A 12 -3.24 -1.36 25.57
C VAL A 12 -4.14 -1.52 24.34
N ALA A 13 -4.55 -0.41 23.73
CA ALA A 13 -5.38 -0.44 22.53
C ALA A 13 -4.65 -1.10 21.33
N GLU A 14 -3.37 -0.82 21.16
CA GLU A 14 -2.53 -1.44 20.10
C GLU A 14 -2.24 -2.93 20.39
N ALA A 15 -1.97 -3.29 21.64
CA ALA A 15 -1.61 -4.66 22.03
C ALA A 15 -2.83 -5.60 22.17
N GLY A 16 -4.04 -5.05 22.36
CA GLY A 16 -5.25 -5.83 22.67
C GLY A 16 -5.19 -6.63 23.99
N SER A 17 -4.17 -6.36 24.82
CA SER A 17 -3.85 -7.11 26.04
C SER A 17 -3.10 -6.26 27.05
N PHE A 18 -3.53 -6.32 28.32
CA PHE A 18 -2.81 -5.65 29.42
C PHE A 18 -1.41 -6.22 29.64
N THR A 19 -1.21 -7.51 29.42
CA THR A 19 0.07 -8.18 29.60
C THR A 19 1.06 -7.70 28.54
N HIS A 20 0.71 -7.80 27.25
CA HIS A 20 1.57 -7.37 26.16
C HIS A 20 1.86 -5.85 26.20
N ALA A 21 0.88 -5.04 26.60
CA ALA A 21 1.12 -3.62 26.83
C ALA A 21 2.10 -3.37 27.98
N GLY A 22 2.01 -4.18 29.04
CA GLY A 22 2.95 -4.13 30.17
C GLY A 22 4.39 -4.44 29.73
N ASP A 23 4.58 -5.48 28.91
CA ASP A 23 5.87 -5.86 28.36
C ASP A 23 6.47 -4.70 27.53
N THR A 24 5.66 -4.05 26.69
CA THR A 24 6.08 -2.91 25.86
C THR A 24 6.47 -1.68 26.70
N LEU A 25 5.77 -1.45 27.80
CA LEU A 25 5.97 -0.27 28.67
C LEU A 25 6.91 -0.52 29.85
N ASN A 26 7.43 -1.74 30.03
CA ASN A 26 8.17 -2.20 31.23
C ASN A 26 7.36 -1.99 32.52
N LEU A 27 6.05 -2.31 32.49
CA LEU A 27 5.14 -2.23 33.61
C LEU A 27 4.52 -3.60 33.90
N SER A 28 4.17 -3.85 35.17
CA SER A 28 3.38 -5.04 35.50
C SER A 28 1.95 -4.92 34.96
N GLN A 29 1.35 -6.06 34.55
CA GLN A 29 -0.05 -6.13 34.10
C GLN A 29 -1.00 -5.44 35.10
N SER A 30 -0.76 -5.60 36.40
CA SER A 30 -1.56 -4.97 37.45
C SER A 30 -1.42 -3.44 37.48
N ALA A 31 -0.23 -2.90 37.17
CA ALA A 31 -0.01 -1.47 37.06
C ALA A 31 -0.72 -0.90 35.84
N VAL A 32 -0.63 -1.56 34.69
CA VAL A 32 -1.35 -1.20 33.45
C VAL A 32 -2.86 -1.19 33.71
N SER A 33 -3.41 -2.26 34.29
CA SER A 33 -4.86 -2.35 34.60
C SER A 33 -5.33 -1.24 35.55
N ARG A 34 -4.55 -0.89 36.58
CA ARG A 34 -4.87 0.23 37.48
C ARG A 34 -4.89 1.57 36.76
N GLN A 35 -3.93 1.83 35.87
CA GLN A 35 -3.89 3.08 35.10
C GLN A 35 -5.08 3.22 34.14
N ILE A 36 -5.49 2.13 33.51
CA ILE A 36 -6.70 2.12 32.66
C ILE A 36 -7.94 2.37 33.50
N SER A 37 -8.11 1.66 34.63
CA SER A 37 -9.28 1.87 35.51
C SER A 37 -9.33 3.31 36.06
N ALA A 38 -8.18 3.90 36.39
CA ALA A 38 -8.14 5.30 36.83
C ALA A 38 -8.42 6.31 35.70
N LEU A 39 -8.17 5.94 34.43
CA LEU A 39 -8.54 6.76 33.28
C LEU A 39 -10.05 6.67 33.02
N GLU A 40 -10.64 5.45 33.05
CA GLU A 40 -12.06 5.21 32.90
C GLU A 40 -12.87 5.92 34.03
N GLU A 41 -12.39 5.87 35.26
CA GLU A 41 -12.97 6.58 36.38
C GLU A 41 -12.93 8.10 36.22
N ALA A 42 -11.79 8.66 35.76
CA ALA A 42 -11.65 10.09 35.51
C ALA A 42 -12.56 10.58 34.35
N LEU A 43 -12.83 9.73 33.36
CA LEU A 43 -13.70 10.04 32.22
C LEU A 43 -15.16 9.67 32.47
N GLN A 44 -15.45 8.88 33.53
CA GLN A 44 -16.78 8.32 33.85
C GLN A 44 -17.38 7.49 32.73
N VAL A 45 -16.54 6.85 31.89
CA VAL A 45 -16.96 5.94 30.81
C VAL A 45 -16.01 4.76 30.70
N PRO A 46 -16.49 3.55 30.40
CA PRO A 46 -15.64 2.42 30.10
C PRO A 46 -14.99 2.62 28.70
N LEU A 47 -13.72 2.30 28.58
CA LEU A 47 -12.97 2.39 27.32
C LEU A 47 -12.74 1.03 26.68
N PHE A 48 -12.82 -0.05 27.48
CA PHE A 48 -12.64 -1.42 27.03
C PHE A 48 -13.77 -2.33 27.48
N HIS A 49 -14.20 -3.22 26.58
CA HIS A 49 -14.93 -4.42 26.91
C HIS A 49 -13.94 -5.55 27.23
N ARG A 50 -14.11 -6.18 28.40
CA ARG A 50 -13.29 -7.33 28.81
C ARG A 50 -13.99 -8.61 28.40
N HIS A 51 -13.44 -9.32 27.44
CA HIS A 51 -13.93 -10.61 26.98
C HIS A 51 -12.93 -11.71 27.25
N ALA A 52 -13.37 -12.97 27.30
CA ALA A 52 -12.51 -14.13 27.47
C ALA A 52 -11.44 -14.28 26.34
N ARG A 53 -11.65 -13.61 25.20
CA ARG A 53 -10.75 -13.63 24.03
C ARG A 53 -9.85 -12.40 23.92
N GLY A 54 -9.88 -11.47 24.89
CA GLY A 54 -9.06 -10.25 24.87
C GLY A 54 -9.84 -8.97 25.21
N LEU A 55 -9.21 -7.84 24.96
CA LEU A 55 -9.78 -6.51 25.17
C LEU A 55 -10.26 -5.95 23.83
N ILE A 56 -11.49 -5.44 23.81
CA ILE A 56 -12.07 -4.77 22.65
C ILE A 56 -12.44 -3.35 23.10
N LEU A 57 -12.11 -2.34 22.30
CA LEU A 57 -12.49 -0.96 22.58
C LEU A 57 -14.02 -0.80 22.60
N THR A 58 -14.54 0.05 23.48
CA THR A 58 -15.88 0.59 23.40
C THR A 58 -15.95 1.65 22.31
N GLU A 59 -17.13 2.13 21.95
CA GLU A 59 -17.29 3.29 21.04
C GLU A 59 -16.54 4.52 21.56
N GLN A 60 -16.61 4.80 22.88
CA GLN A 60 -15.86 5.86 23.53
C GLN A 60 -14.36 5.58 23.50
N GLY A 61 -13.96 4.31 23.69
CA GLY A 61 -12.57 3.86 23.58
C GLY A 61 -12.04 4.05 22.17
N GLU A 62 -12.79 3.71 21.11
CA GLU A 62 -12.39 3.94 19.71
C GLU A 62 -12.23 5.43 19.41
N SER A 63 -13.16 6.27 19.87
CA SER A 63 -13.08 7.72 19.71
C SER A 63 -11.83 8.31 20.38
N LEU A 64 -11.56 7.90 21.64
CA LEU A 64 -10.36 8.33 22.35
C LEU A 64 -9.09 7.80 21.66
N ASN A 65 -9.09 6.54 21.23
CA ASN A 65 -7.91 5.93 20.58
C ASN A 65 -7.54 6.67 19.30
N ARG A 66 -8.52 7.06 18.49
CA ARG A 66 -8.29 7.86 17.27
C ARG A 66 -7.55 9.17 17.62
N THR A 67 -8.07 9.93 18.59
CA THR A 67 -7.47 11.19 19.04
C THR A 67 -6.08 10.99 19.62
N VAL A 68 -5.90 9.97 20.46
CA VAL A 68 -4.60 9.69 21.10
C VAL A 68 -3.55 9.29 20.05
N ARG A 69 -3.91 8.45 19.07
CA ARG A 69 -3.03 8.12 17.93
C ARG A 69 -2.61 9.38 17.16
N GLU A 70 -3.54 10.30 16.86
CA GLU A 70 -3.22 11.57 16.19
C GLU A 70 -2.22 12.41 16.98
N VAL A 71 -2.40 12.53 18.29
CA VAL A 71 -1.51 13.29 19.15
C VAL A 71 -0.10 12.66 19.19
N PHE A 72 -0.01 11.32 19.36
CA PHE A 72 1.28 10.63 19.35
C PHE A 72 1.97 10.73 18.00
N ALA A 73 1.22 10.62 16.89
CA ALA A 73 1.76 10.80 15.56
C ALA A 73 2.36 12.21 15.36
N LYS A 74 1.63 13.26 15.81
CA LYS A 74 2.12 14.65 15.73
C LYS A 74 3.36 14.90 16.60
N LEU A 75 3.43 14.32 17.79
CA LEU A 75 4.61 14.45 18.66
C LEU A 75 5.83 13.73 18.05
N ALA A 76 5.67 12.50 17.58
CA ALA A 76 6.72 11.75 16.90
C ALA A 76 7.23 12.47 15.65
N MET A 77 6.32 13.17 14.95
CA MET A 77 6.65 14.01 13.80
C MET A 77 7.50 15.20 14.20
N THR A 78 7.09 15.91 15.25
CA THR A 78 7.82 17.07 15.76
C THR A 78 9.22 16.66 16.24
N GLU A 79 9.34 15.55 16.96
CA GLU A 79 10.62 15.01 17.41
C GLU A 79 11.53 14.67 16.22
N ALA A 80 10.98 13.99 15.19
CA ALA A 80 11.72 13.68 13.97
C ALA A 80 12.20 14.94 13.25
N LEU A 81 11.37 15.99 13.16
CA LEU A 81 11.76 17.28 12.55
C LEU A 81 12.82 18.02 13.36
N LEU A 82 12.76 17.96 14.70
CA LEU A 82 13.75 18.58 15.58
C LEU A 82 15.11 17.88 15.51
N THR A 83 15.12 16.57 15.31
CA THR A 83 16.33 15.74 15.25
C THR A 83 16.85 15.56 13.82
N GLU A 84 16.06 15.92 12.80
CA GLU A 84 16.45 15.75 11.40
C GLU A 84 17.59 16.70 11.03
N SER A 85 18.68 16.14 10.50
CA SER A 85 19.75 16.93 9.91
C SER A 85 19.23 17.66 8.67
N LYS A 86 19.31 19.01 8.68
CA LYS A 86 18.94 19.84 7.54
C LYS A 86 19.92 19.74 6.38
N GLU A 87 21.09 19.16 6.59
CA GLU A 87 22.18 19.11 5.61
C GLU A 87 22.32 17.75 4.91
N LYS A 88 22.08 16.65 5.64
CA LYS A 88 22.27 15.29 5.11
C LYS A 88 21.01 14.43 5.27
N PRO A 89 20.75 13.55 4.29
CA PRO A 89 19.66 12.57 4.44
C PRO A 89 20.13 11.47 5.39
N VAL A 90 19.54 11.42 6.59
CA VAL A 90 19.86 10.43 7.63
C VAL A 90 18.59 9.92 8.31
N GLY A 91 18.64 8.72 8.85
CA GLY A 91 17.57 8.13 9.65
C GLY A 91 16.61 7.24 8.86
N ARG A 92 15.51 6.83 9.49
CA ARG A 92 14.55 5.88 8.94
C ARG A 92 13.58 6.57 8.00
N LEU A 93 13.40 6.03 6.81
CA LEU A 93 12.38 6.40 5.82
C LEU A 93 11.38 5.25 5.68
N LYS A 94 10.13 5.48 6.08
CA LYS A 94 9.04 4.52 5.94
C LYS A 94 8.22 4.84 4.69
N VAL A 95 8.21 3.92 3.72
CA VAL A 95 7.54 4.08 2.43
C VAL A 95 6.44 3.04 2.29
N THR A 96 5.26 3.44 1.83
CA THR A 96 4.18 2.52 1.47
C THR A 96 3.83 2.62 -0.01
N THR A 97 3.42 1.50 -0.59
CA THR A 97 2.92 1.41 -1.96
C THR A 97 2.11 0.12 -2.13
N THR A 98 1.43 -0.02 -3.28
CA THR A 98 0.71 -1.25 -3.63
C THR A 98 1.65 -2.45 -3.71
N VAL A 99 1.12 -3.65 -3.39
CA VAL A 99 1.91 -4.89 -3.37
C VAL A 99 2.58 -5.13 -4.72
N GLY A 100 1.85 -5.01 -5.82
CA GLY A 100 2.37 -5.28 -7.16
C GLY A 100 3.52 -4.33 -7.55
N PHE A 101 3.32 -3.03 -7.39
CA PHE A 101 4.34 -2.03 -7.74
C PHE A 101 5.56 -2.11 -6.82
N GLY A 102 5.32 -2.28 -5.53
CA GLY A 102 6.38 -2.38 -4.53
C GLY A 102 7.30 -3.58 -4.77
N ALA A 103 6.72 -4.75 -4.98
CA ALA A 103 7.49 -5.97 -5.17
C ALA A 103 8.23 -6.01 -6.53
N SER A 104 7.55 -5.66 -7.62
CA SER A 104 8.11 -5.84 -8.96
C SER A 104 8.91 -4.64 -9.46
N TRP A 105 8.49 -3.41 -9.14
CA TRP A 105 9.18 -2.24 -9.66
C TRP A 105 10.11 -1.58 -8.65
N LEU A 106 9.65 -1.36 -7.41
CA LEU A 106 10.40 -0.57 -6.44
C LEU A 106 11.51 -1.37 -5.76
N ALA A 107 11.18 -2.55 -5.19
CA ALA A 107 12.13 -3.33 -4.39
C ALA A 107 13.44 -3.67 -5.14
N PRO A 108 13.43 -4.08 -6.43
CA PRO A 108 14.67 -4.36 -7.17
C PRO A 108 15.59 -3.13 -7.34
N ARG A 109 15.05 -1.92 -7.16
CA ARG A 109 15.77 -0.64 -7.36
C ARG A 109 16.26 -0.02 -6.07
N ILE A 110 15.80 -0.53 -4.90
CA ILE A 110 16.12 0.06 -3.59
C ILE A 110 17.60 -0.06 -3.26
N GLN A 111 18.28 -1.14 -3.66
CA GLN A 111 19.72 -1.30 -3.42
C GLN A 111 20.49 -0.05 -3.87
N ALA A 112 20.29 0.42 -5.08
CA ALA A 112 20.97 1.58 -5.61
C ALA A 112 20.66 2.89 -4.84
N PHE A 113 19.48 2.98 -4.21
CA PHE A 113 19.16 4.10 -3.31
C PHE A 113 19.93 4.01 -1.99
N LEU A 114 19.96 2.85 -1.37
CA LEU A 114 20.65 2.63 -0.09
C LEU A 114 22.17 2.77 -0.24
N ASP A 115 22.74 2.33 -1.37
CA ASP A 115 24.16 2.52 -1.69
C ASP A 115 24.53 4.00 -1.84
N ALA A 116 23.63 4.81 -2.43
CA ALA A 116 23.81 6.24 -2.59
C ALA A 116 23.61 7.03 -1.27
N TYR A 117 22.82 6.52 -0.35
CA TYR A 117 22.45 7.16 0.92
C TYR A 117 22.60 6.19 2.11
N PRO A 118 23.83 5.82 2.49
CA PRO A 118 24.09 4.77 3.49
C PRO A 118 23.61 5.11 4.90
N ASP A 119 23.40 6.39 5.20
CA ASP A 119 22.87 6.85 6.50
C ASP A 119 21.32 6.79 6.56
N VAL A 120 20.66 6.40 5.46
CA VAL A 120 19.21 6.20 5.42
C VAL A 120 18.89 4.71 5.59
N THR A 121 18.04 4.39 6.55
CA THR A 121 17.42 3.06 6.67
C THR A 121 16.01 3.10 6.09
N MET A 122 15.59 2.08 5.36
CA MET A 122 14.27 2.05 4.73
C MET A 122 13.36 0.98 5.32
N SER A 123 12.09 1.33 5.53
CA SER A 123 11.02 0.39 5.83
C SER A 123 10.01 0.47 4.69
N LEU A 124 9.89 -0.59 3.90
CA LEU A 124 8.95 -0.69 2.81
C LEU A 124 7.73 -1.50 3.24
N ILE A 125 6.54 -0.89 3.17
CA ILE A 125 5.27 -1.50 3.51
C ILE A 125 4.48 -1.67 2.21
N LEU A 126 4.20 -2.92 1.84
CA LEU A 126 3.45 -3.26 0.65
C LEU A 126 2.01 -3.61 1.07
N ASP A 127 1.08 -2.72 0.74
CA ASP A 127 -0.34 -2.90 1.04
C ASP A 127 -1.17 -2.21 -0.06
N ASP A 128 -2.22 -2.89 -0.52
CA ASP A 128 -3.16 -2.33 -1.50
C ASP A 128 -4.19 -1.40 -0.83
N ALA A 129 -4.23 -1.36 0.51
CA ALA A 129 -4.95 -0.35 1.25
C ALA A 129 -4.12 0.92 1.44
N ASP A 130 -4.79 2.07 1.40
CA ASP A 130 -4.16 3.34 1.73
C ASP A 130 -3.86 3.43 3.22
N LEU A 131 -2.59 3.53 3.57
CA LEU A 131 -2.16 3.86 4.92
C LEU A 131 -2.38 5.35 5.21
N ASP A 132 -2.68 5.66 6.46
CA ASP A 132 -2.86 7.03 6.90
C ASP A 132 -1.51 7.71 7.15
N LEU A 133 -1.13 8.63 6.25
CA LEU A 133 0.12 9.38 6.36
C LEU A 133 0.08 10.42 7.47
N ALA A 134 -1.10 10.98 7.78
CA ALA A 134 -1.26 11.93 8.89
C ALA A 134 -1.05 11.22 10.23
N MET A 135 -1.40 9.94 10.32
CA MET A 135 -1.17 9.08 11.49
C MET A 135 0.23 8.45 11.54
N ARG A 136 1.12 8.85 10.64
CA ARG A 136 2.51 8.34 10.57
C ARG A 136 2.61 6.82 10.32
N GLU A 137 1.61 6.25 9.71
CA GLU A 137 1.71 4.85 9.28
C GLU A 137 2.80 4.67 8.23
N ALA A 138 3.07 5.73 7.43
CA ALA A 138 4.26 5.85 6.58
C ALA A 138 4.68 7.33 6.46
N ASP A 139 5.95 7.59 6.07
CA ASP A 139 6.45 8.94 5.77
C ASP A 139 6.09 9.35 4.34
N VAL A 140 6.09 8.38 3.42
CA VAL A 140 5.83 8.57 1.99
C VAL A 140 4.93 7.44 1.50
N ALA A 141 3.98 7.78 0.63
CA ALA A 141 3.21 6.81 -0.14
C ALA A 141 3.46 6.99 -1.64
N ILE A 142 3.57 5.87 -2.36
CA ILE A 142 3.48 5.84 -3.82
C ILE A 142 2.11 5.25 -4.14
N ARG A 143 1.19 6.08 -4.66
CA ARG A 143 -0.22 5.72 -4.85
C ARG A 143 -0.62 5.73 -6.31
N MET A 144 -1.55 4.85 -6.65
CA MET A 144 -2.10 4.67 -7.99
C MET A 144 -3.36 5.55 -8.23
N HIS A 145 -3.56 6.54 -7.39
CA HIS A 145 -4.66 7.52 -7.49
C HIS A 145 -4.29 8.78 -6.68
N PRO A 146 -4.91 9.93 -6.94
CA PRO A 146 -4.72 11.13 -6.15
C PRO A 146 -5.15 10.91 -4.69
N PRO A 147 -4.40 11.44 -3.70
CA PRO A 147 -4.80 11.35 -2.30
C PRO A 147 -6.12 12.08 -2.05
N LYS A 148 -6.94 11.52 -1.17
CA LYS A 148 -8.19 12.14 -0.71
C LYS A 148 -8.03 12.88 0.62
N GLN A 149 -6.94 12.63 1.35
CA GLN A 149 -6.65 13.25 2.63
C GLN A 149 -6.22 14.70 2.44
N PRO A 150 -6.69 15.64 3.27
CA PRO A 150 -6.19 17.02 3.28
C PRO A 150 -4.73 17.04 3.76
N ASP A 151 -4.04 18.16 3.52
CA ASP A 151 -2.68 18.45 4.01
C ASP A 151 -1.59 17.47 3.52
N LEU A 152 -1.85 16.80 2.39
CA LEU A 152 -0.85 15.99 1.70
C LEU A 152 -0.31 16.69 0.46
N VAL A 153 1.01 16.71 0.35
CA VAL A 153 1.70 17.09 -0.88
C VAL A 153 1.68 15.91 -1.83
N GLN A 154 1.25 16.14 -3.07
CA GLN A 154 1.28 15.15 -4.12
C GLN A 154 2.12 15.62 -5.30
N ARG A 155 2.84 14.70 -5.92
CA ARG A 155 3.57 14.90 -7.16
C ARG A 155 3.31 13.73 -8.09
N HIS A 156 2.84 14.01 -9.29
CA HIS A 156 2.74 12.99 -10.34
C HIS A 156 4.13 12.44 -10.66
N LEU A 157 4.28 11.12 -10.67
CA LEU A 157 5.51 10.41 -10.99
C LEU A 157 5.51 9.91 -12.43
N MET A 158 4.48 9.14 -12.79
CA MET A 158 4.37 8.49 -14.10
C MET A 158 2.92 8.07 -14.35
N ALA A 159 2.60 7.67 -15.58
CA ALA A 159 1.43 6.88 -15.89
C ALA A 159 1.85 5.43 -16.16
N ILE A 160 1.09 4.48 -15.65
CA ILE A 160 1.20 3.05 -15.94
C ILE A 160 0.26 2.74 -17.09
N GLU A 161 0.76 2.01 -18.08
CA GLU A 161 -0.03 1.45 -19.16
C GLU A 161 -0.29 -0.04 -18.89
N TRP A 162 -1.45 -0.52 -19.33
CA TRP A 162 -1.82 -1.93 -19.19
C TRP A 162 -1.73 -2.63 -20.53
N HIS A 163 -1.33 -3.90 -20.50
CA HIS A 163 -1.22 -4.73 -21.68
C HIS A 163 -2.01 -6.02 -21.49
N VAL A 164 -2.70 -6.45 -22.52
CA VAL A 164 -3.34 -7.75 -22.54
C VAL A 164 -2.27 -8.79 -22.84
N CYS A 165 -2.09 -9.76 -21.96
CA CYS A 165 -0.99 -10.71 -22.01
C CYS A 165 -1.47 -12.16 -21.91
N ALA A 166 -0.76 -13.05 -22.60
CA ALA A 166 -0.87 -14.50 -22.48
C ALA A 166 0.50 -15.16 -22.66
N SER A 167 0.66 -16.41 -22.25
CA SER A 167 1.85 -17.18 -22.62
C SER A 167 1.77 -17.69 -24.07
N GLU A 168 2.91 -17.85 -24.75
CA GLU A 168 2.99 -18.46 -26.07
C GLU A 168 2.33 -19.85 -26.11
N GLU A 169 2.49 -20.63 -25.02
CA GLU A 169 1.88 -21.95 -24.91
C GLU A 169 0.35 -21.87 -24.92
N TYR A 170 -0.23 -20.89 -24.18
CA TYR A 170 -1.67 -20.68 -24.19
C TYR A 170 -2.17 -20.34 -25.60
N ILE A 171 -1.52 -19.42 -26.27
CA ILE A 171 -1.88 -18.97 -27.63
C ILE A 171 -1.78 -20.11 -28.62
N ARG A 172 -0.75 -20.94 -28.54
CA ARG A 172 -0.61 -22.12 -29.42
C ARG A 172 -1.77 -23.11 -29.26
N LYS A 173 -2.34 -23.24 -28.05
CA LYS A 173 -3.44 -24.17 -27.76
C LYS A 173 -4.82 -23.59 -28.07
N HIS A 174 -5.01 -22.31 -27.88
CA HIS A 174 -6.33 -21.67 -27.89
C HIS A 174 -6.52 -20.63 -29.01
N GLY A 175 -5.47 -20.33 -29.77
CA GLY A 175 -5.48 -19.29 -30.78
C GLY A 175 -5.22 -17.90 -30.23
N THR A 176 -4.99 -16.95 -31.15
CA THR A 176 -4.72 -15.53 -30.81
C THR A 176 -5.97 -14.72 -31.03
N PRO A 177 -6.54 -14.05 -30.00
CA PRO A 177 -7.65 -13.14 -30.20
C PRO A 177 -7.21 -11.94 -31.07
N GLN A 178 -7.99 -11.62 -32.10
CA GLN A 178 -7.69 -10.54 -33.04
C GLN A 178 -8.43 -9.23 -32.66
N ARG A 179 -9.52 -9.34 -31.94
CA ARG A 179 -10.35 -8.24 -31.46
C ARG A 179 -10.93 -8.54 -30.09
N ALA A 180 -11.43 -7.50 -29.43
CA ALA A 180 -11.90 -7.59 -28.05
C ALA A 180 -13.01 -8.63 -27.84
N GLU A 181 -13.91 -8.79 -28.84
CA GLU A 181 -15.02 -9.75 -28.78
C GLU A 181 -14.54 -11.21 -28.77
N ASP A 182 -13.38 -11.51 -29.36
CA ASP A 182 -12.82 -12.86 -29.41
C ASP A 182 -12.48 -13.38 -28.00
N LEU A 183 -12.29 -12.47 -27.02
CA LEU A 183 -12.09 -12.84 -25.63
C LEU A 183 -13.25 -13.63 -25.01
N ASP A 184 -14.42 -13.65 -25.67
CA ASP A 184 -15.57 -14.47 -25.24
C ASP A 184 -15.26 -15.97 -25.33
N ASN A 185 -14.31 -16.36 -26.18
CA ASN A 185 -13.86 -17.73 -26.38
C ASN A 185 -12.56 -18.07 -25.63
N HIS A 186 -12.05 -17.14 -24.84
CA HIS A 186 -10.81 -17.29 -24.10
C HIS A 186 -11.04 -17.35 -22.58
N ARG A 187 -10.07 -17.95 -21.89
CA ARG A 187 -10.01 -18.02 -20.45
C ARG A 187 -9.42 -16.74 -19.92
N LEU A 188 -10.09 -16.08 -18.96
CA LEU A 188 -9.58 -14.87 -18.34
C LEU A 188 -9.09 -15.15 -16.92
N VAL A 189 -7.97 -14.53 -16.58
CA VAL A 189 -7.46 -14.39 -15.22
C VAL A 189 -7.70 -12.95 -14.80
N LEU A 190 -8.50 -12.74 -13.74
CA LEU A 190 -8.91 -11.42 -13.27
C LEU A 190 -8.49 -11.21 -11.82
N PHE A 191 -8.47 -9.95 -11.41
CA PHE A 191 -8.27 -9.61 -10.01
C PHE A 191 -9.55 -9.89 -9.23
N GLY A 192 -9.45 -10.61 -8.12
CA GLY A 192 -10.59 -10.96 -7.29
C GLY A 192 -11.20 -9.74 -6.58
N ASP A 193 -12.44 -9.88 -6.12
CA ASP A 193 -13.21 -8.82 -5.44
C ASP A 193 -12.69 -8.59 -4.00
N TYR A 194 -11.43 -8.19 -3.90
CA TYR A 194 -10.75 -7.87 -2.65
C TYR A 194 -9.86 -6.66 -2.87
N ARG A 195 -10.11 -5.55 -2.21
CA ARG A 195 -9.33 -4.31 -2.21
C ARG A 195 -8.44 -4.13 -3.45
N ALA A 196 -9.06 -3.84 -4.57
CA ALA A 196 -8.33 -3.64 -5.82
C ALA A 196 -7.37 -2.43 -5.68
N PRO A 197 -6.09 -2.57 -6.07
CA PRO A 197 -5.09 -1.51 -5.96
C PRO A 197 -5.39 -0.29 -6.86
N VAL A 198 -6.20 -0.49 -7.89
CA VAL A 198 -6.61 0.54 -8.84
C VAL A 198 -8.07 0.35 -9.25
N ALA A 199 -8.73 1.45 -9.61
CA ALA A 199 -10.04 1.38 -10.25
C ALA A 199 -9.91 0.68 -11.62
N ASP A 200 -10.99 0.09 -12.07
CA ASP A 200 -11.10 -0.57 -13.39
C ASP A 200 -10.02 -1.64 -13.66
N ILE A 201 -9.41 -2.24 -12.62
CA ILE A 201 -8.39 -3.27 -12.79
C ILE A 201 -8.85 -4.42 -13.69
N ASN A 202 -10.14 -4.72 -13.66
CA ASN A 202 -10.79 -5.78 -14.45
C ASN A 202 -11.39 -5.30 -15.78
N TRP A 203 -10.92 -4.16 -16.33
CA TRP A 203 -11.40 -3.60 -17.59
C TRP A 203 -11.43 -4.63 -18.75
N LEU A 204 -10.53 -5.62 -18.72
CA LEU A 204 -10.46 -6.71 -19.71
C LEU A 204 -11.75 -7.53 -19.76
N ALA A 205 -12.48 -7.65 -18.67
CA ALA A 205 -13.75 -8.37 -18.62
C ALA A 205 -14.86 -7.66 -19.41
N GLU A 206 -14.75 -6.34 -19.61
CA GLU A 206 -15.83 -5.51 -20.17
C GLU A 206 -15.59 -5.08 -21.63
N ILE A 207 -14.34 -5.03 -22.08
CA ILE A 207 -14.03 -4.55 -23.43
C ILE A 207 -14.73 -5.39 -24.51
N GLY A 208 -15.29 -4.71 -25.53
CA GLY A 208 -16.03 -5.37 -26.58
C GLY A 208 -17.37 -5.96 -26.16
N ARG A 209 -17.88 -5.63 -24.95
CA ARG A 209 -19.16 -6.10 -24.43
C ARG A 209 -20.13 -4.97 -24.13
N ARG A 210 -21.42 -5.32 -23.99
CA ARG A 210 -22.42 -4.37 -23.50
C ARG A 210 -22.15 -4.02 -22.04
N PRO A 211 -22.28 -2.76 -21.64
CA PRO A 211 -22.14 -2.33 -20.24
C PRO A 211 -22.97 -3.22 -19.30
N GLY A 212 -22.38 -3.60 -18.16
CA GLY A 212 -23.05 -4.44 -17.15
C GLY A 212 -23.13 -5.94 -17.47
N SER A 213 -22.41 -6.42 -18.52
CA SER A 213 -22.33 -7.85 -18.85
C SER A 213 -20.87 -8.31 -18.97
N PRO A 214 -20.08 -8.24 -17.87
CA PRO A 214 -18.67 -8.61 -17.89
C PRO A 214 -18.49 -10.11 -18.18
N ARG A 215 -17.34 -10.47 -18.76
CA ARG A 215 -16.92 -11.85 -18.89
C ARG A 215 -16.60 -12.43 -17.52
N ARG A 216 -16.89 -13.71 -17.36
CA ARG A 216 -16.51 -14.45 -16.16
C ARG A 216 -15.03 -14.81 -16.22
N ALA A 217 -14.34 -14.67 -15.09
CA ALA A 217 -13.00 -15.21 -14.92
C ALA A 217 -13.04 -16.74 -14.87
N LEU A 218 -12.00 -17.38 -15.40
CA LEU A 218 -11.69 -18.78 -15.06
C LEU A 218 -10.98 -18.84 -13.70
N LEU A 219 -10.13 -17.86 -13.44
CA LEU A 219 -9.36 -17.73 -12.18
C LEU A 219 -9.44 -16.29 -11.68
N GLU A 220 -9.75 -16.13 -10.41
CA GLU A 220 -9.66 -14.86 -9.70
C GLU A 220 -8.59 -14.96 -8.62
N VAL A 221 -7.70 -13.96 -8.57
CA VAL A 221 -6.65 -13.84 -7.55
C VAL A 221 -6.52 -12.39 -7.09
N ASN A 222 -6.17 -12.18 -5.84
CA ASN A 222 -6.01 -10.84 -5.26
C ASN A 222 -4.53 -10.36 -5.27
N SER A 223 -3.76 -10.79 -6.25
CA SER A 223 -2.34 -10.46 -6.37
C SER A 223 -1.93 -10.38 -7.84
N LEU A 224 -1.40 -9.23 -8.26
CA LEU A 224 -0.86 -9.06 -9.62
C LEU A 224 0.30 -10.04 -9.89
N ALA A 225 1.14 -10.34 -8.91
CA ALA A 225 2.20 -11.32 -9.06
C ALA A 225 1.65 -12.74 -9.32
N ALA A 226 0.57 -13.11 -8.62
CA ALA A 226 -0.12 -14.39 -8.87
C ALA A 226 -0.79 -14.40 -10.25
N MET A 227 -1.35 -13.28 -10.73
CA MET A 227 -1.86 -13.17 -12.09
C MET A 227 -0.76 -13.41 -13.13
N VAL A 228 0.42 -12.80 -12.97
CA VAL A 228 1.59 -13.03 -13.83
C VAL A 228 1.95 -14.50 -13.87
N MET A 229 2.05 -15.16 -12.72
CA MET A 229 2.38 -16.60 -12.65
C MET A 229 1.32 -17.46 -13.32
N ALA A 230 0.04 -17.16 -13.14
CA ALA A 230 -1.05 -17.89 -13.79
C ALA A 230 -1.02 -17.74 -15.31
N VAL A 231 -0.80 -16.52 -15.83
CA VAL A 231 -0.67 -16.27 -17.27
C VAL A 231 0.53 -17.01 -17.84
N ARG A 232 1.68 -16.92 -17.19
CA ARG A 232 2.91 -17.61 -17.57
C ARG A 232 2.74 -19.13 -17.62
N SER A 233 1.97 -19.69 -16.69
CA SER A 233 1.64 -21.12 -16.65
C SER A 233 0.55 -21.55 -17.67
N GLY A 234 0.07 -20.63 -18.52
CA GLY A 234 -0.90 -20.94 -19.56
C GLY A 234 -2.34 -21.11 -19.08
N VAL A 235 -2.71 -20.53 -17.91
CA VAL A 235 -4.09 -20.59 -17.40
C VAL A 235 -5.04 -19.81 -18.29
N GLY A 236 -4.63 -18.61 -18.77
CA GLY A 236 -5.48 -17.74 -19.56
C GLY A 236 -4.82 -16.42 -19.94
N ILE A 237 -5.66 -15.46 -20.28
CA ILE A 237 -5.31 -14.09 -20.65
C ILE A 237 -5.59 -13.16 -19.46
N ALA A 238 -4.68 -12.24 -19.18
CA ALA A 238 -4.88 -11.18 -18.20
C ALA A 238 -4.45 -9.80 -18.73
N ALA A 239 -4.94 -8.74 -18.10
CA ALA A 239 -4.37 -7.42 -18.21
C ALA A 239 -3.28 -7.24 -17.15
N LEU A 240 -2.06 -6.86 -17.57
CA LEU A 240 -0.92 -6.67 -16.69
C LEU A 240 -0.32 -5.29 -16.91
N PRO A 241 0.17 -4.62 -15.85
CA PRO A 241 0.84 -3.34 -15.98
C PRO A 241 2.17 -3.48 -16.73
N ASP A 242 2.57 -2.43 -17.43
CA ASP A 242 3.75 -2.38 -18.30
C ASP A 242 5.05 -2.82 -17.61
N TYR A 243 5.24 -2.45 -16.34
CA TYR A 243 6.43 -2.79 -15.57
C TYR A 243 6.54 -4.29 -15.23
N MET A 244 5.43 -5.04 -15.29
CA MET A 244 5.42 -6.50 -15.17
C MET A 244 5.44 -7.16 -16.55
N ALA A 245 4.62 -6.69 -17.47
CA ALA A 245 4.51 -7.27 -18.81
C ALA A 245 5.85 -7.27 -19.57
N SER A 246 6.61 -6.17 -19.49
CA SER A 246 7.90 -6.05 -20.20
C SER A 246 8.98 -7.00 -19.66
N GLU A 247 8.97 -7.31 -18.37
CA GLU A 247 9.91 -8.28 -17.78
C GLU A 247 9.56 -9.72 -18.21
N GLU A 248 8.29 -10.02 -18.37
CA GLU A 248 7.80 -11.35 -18.70
C GLU A 248 7.89 -11.69 -20.21
N GLU A 249 8.06 -10.71 -21.09
CA GLU A 249 8.28 -10.96 -22.52
C GLU A 249 9.51 -11.84 -22.77
N ALA A 250 10.59 -11.62 -22.01
CA ALA A 250 11.78 -12.45 -22.05
C ALA A 250 11.53 -13.92 -21.60
N HIS A 251 10.39 -14.18 -20.97
CA HIS A 251 9.99 -15.48 -20.45
C HIS A 251 8.83 -16.12 -21.24
N GLY A 252 8.61 -15.67 -22.48
CA GLY A 252 7.60 -16.25 -23.39
C GLY A 252 6.17 -15.74 -23.14
N MET A 253 6.02 -14.56 -22.56
CA MET A 253 4.75 -13.85 -22.53
C MET A 253 4.61 -12.97 -23.77
N VAL A 254 3.44 -12.97 -24.38
CA VAL A 254 3.13 -12.17 -25.57
C VAL A 254 2.04 -11.16 -25.27
N ARG A 255 2.17 -9.97 -25.87
CA ARG A 255 1.13 -8.94 -25.84
C ARG A 255 0.11 -9.22 -26.93
N LEU A 256 -1.14 -9.02 -26.59
CA LEU A 256 -2.30 -9.26 -27.44
C LEU A 256 -3.11 -7.98 -27.55
N LEU A 257 -3.92 -7.85 -28.60
CA LEU A 257 -4.87 -6.75 -28.76
C LEU A 257 -4.23 -5.38 -28.58
N THR A 258 -3.06 -5.16 -29.18
CA THR A 258 -2.25 -3.95 -28.99
C THR A 258 -2.94 -2.66 -29.42
N ASP A 259 -3.97 -2.76 -30.28
CA ASP A 259 -4.77 -1.62 -30.72
C ASP A 259 -5.89 -1.22 -29.76
N VAL A 260 -6.12 -2.04 -28.71
CA VAL A 260 -7.15 -1.76 -27.70
C VAL A 260 -6.61 -0.74 -26.71
N LYS A 261 -7.36 0.35 -26.51
CA LYS A 261 -7.00 1.35 -25.51
C LYS A 261 -7.29 0.83 -24.10
N ALA A 262 -6.24 0.59 -23.37
CA ALA A 262 -6.31 0.28 -21.95
C ALA A 262 -6.49 1.55 -21.11
N PRO A 263 -7.08 1.46 -19.91
CA PRO A 263 -7.11 2.58 -18.96
C PRO A 263 -5.67 2.94 -18.56
N LYS A 264 -5.42 4.24 -18.34
CA LYS A 264 -4.16 4.73 -17.78
C LYS A 264 -4.30 4.92 -16.29
N VAL A 265 -3.28 4.56 -15.55
CA VAL A 265 -3.23 4.71 -14.10
C VAL A 265 -2.10 5.66 -13.75
N ASP A 266 -2.44 6.82 -13.22
CA ASP A 266 -1.47 7.80 -12.76
C ASP A 266 -0.90 7.41 -11.40
N VAL A 267 0.41 7.50 -11.25
CA VAL A 267 1.16 7.22 -10.03
C VAL A 267 1.62 8.52 -9.39
N TYR A 268 1.37 8.63 -8.09
CA TYR A 268 1.67 9.83 -7.31
C TYR A 268 2.64 9.51 -6.19
N PHE A 269 3.60 10.41 -5.99
CA PHE A 269 4.42 10.49 -4.78
C PHE A 269 3.72 11.41 -3.80
N VAL A 270 3.38 10.89 -2.64
CA VAL A 270 2.54 11.56 -1.65
C VAL A 270 3.23 11.57 -0.30
N TYR A 271 3.22 12.70 0.40
CA TYR A 271 3.77 12.84 1.74
C TYR A 271 3.09 14.00 2.50
N PRO A 272 3.07 14.00 3.83
CA PRO A 272 2.55 15.11 4.64
C PRO A 272 3.34 16.41 4.39
N GLU A 273 2.64 17.57 4.37
CA GLU A 273 3.27 18.89 4.14
C GLU A 273 4.44 19.16 5.09
N GLU A 274 4.36 18.68 6.32
CA GLU A 274 5.40 18.85 7.34
C GLU A 274 6.75 18.19 6.95
N LEU A 275 6.71 17.14 6.08
CA LEU A 275 7.92 16.49 5.56
C LEU A 275 8.48 17.17 4.31
N ARG A 276 7.95 18.31 3.90
CA ARG A 276 8.38 19.06 2.71
C ARG A 276 9.85 19.45 2.74
N THR A 277 10.40 19.74 3.93
CA THR A 277 11.81 20.09 4.11
C THR A 277 12.70 18.88 4.41
N SER A 278 12.15 17.69 4.56
CA SER A 278 12.88 16.47 4.89
C SER A 278 13.82 16.06 3.75
N LYS A 279 15.11 15.97 4.05
CA LYS A 279 16.15 15.62 3.07
C LYS A 279 15.98 14.17 2.59
N ARG A 280 15.67 13.22 3.50
CA ARG A 280 15.47 11.81 3.13
C ARG A 280 14.27 11.63 2.19
N VAL A 281 13.19 12.40 2.38
CA VAL A 281 12.03 12.40 1.47
C VAL A 281 12.39 13.00 0.12
N ALA A 282 13.13 14.13 0.11
CA ALA A 282 13.54 14.81 -1.11
C ALA A 282 14.45 13.92 -1.98
N VAL A 283 15.52 13.34 -1.39
CA VAL A 283 16.45 12.49 -2.14
C VAL A 283 15.79 11.20 -2.65
N PHE A 284 14.82 10.64 -1.90
CA PHE A 284 14.08 9.49 -2.36
C PHE A 284 13.17 9.83 -3.55
N ARG A 285 12.44 10.95 -3.48
CA ARG A 285 11.66 11.47 -4.62
C ARG A 285 12.54 11.65 -5.86
N ASP A 286 13.68 12.31 -5.70
CA ASP A 286 14.58 12.63 -6.82
C ASP A 286 15.20 11.36 -7.40
N PHE A 287 15.53 10.37 -6.57
CA PHE A 287 15.93 9.04 -7.00
C PHE A 287 14.86 8.36 -7.86
N LEU A 288 13.59 8.36 -7.42
CA LEU A 288 12.50 7.77 -8.20
C LEU A 288 12.36 8.47 -9.56
N LEU A 289 12.35 9.79 -9.58
CA LEU A 289 12.25 10.57 -10.82
C LEU A 289 13.41 10.27 -11.79
N ALA A 290 14.63 10.15 -11.28
CA ALA A 290 15.79 9.79 -12.10
C ALA A 290 15.66 8.37 -12.69
N ARG A 291 15.13 7.41 -11.93
CA ARG A 291 14.90 6.04 -12.42
C ARG A 291 13.76 5.95 -13.44
N LEU A 292 12.75 6.79 -13.31
CA LEU A 292 11.66 6.88 -14.28
C LEU A 292 12.09 7.51 -15.60
N ALA A 293 12.94 8.53 -15.54
CA ALA A 293 13.50 9.18 -16.74
C ALA A 293 14.40 8.24 -17.60
N GLN A 294 14.93 7.16 -17.03
CA GLN A 294 15.72 6.14 -17.74
C GLN A 294 14.88 5.08 -18.46
N ARG A 295 13.53 5.15 -18.37
CA ARG A 295 12.58 4.25 -19.03
C ARG A 295 12.18 4.71 -20.44
N GLY A 296 12.55 5.92 -20.84
CA GLY A 296 12.20 6.54 -22.13
C GLY A 296 13.13 6.16 -23.28
#